data_410e5f12a4ecc571bf9bd8df2a4f497a
#
_entry.id   410e5f12a4ecc571bf9bd8df2a4f497a
#
_cell.length_a   1.000
_cell.length_b   1.000
_cell.length_c   1.000
_cell.angle_alpha   90.00
_cell.angle_beta   90.00
_cell.angle_gamma   90.00
#
_symmetry.space_group_name_H-M   'P 1'
#
loop_
_entity.id
_entity.type
_entity.pdbx_description
1 polymer ?
#
loop_
_entity_poly.entity_id
_entity_poly.type
_entity_poly.pdbx_seq_one_letter_code
_entity_poly.pdbx_strand_id
1 'polypeptide(L)'
;MKIQHYIGGIEALEPSSFEKRVFVQPWEQRIFGIHVAMMGLSNGLEAVKNVPTQFKSFWTWGHLRKGAEGLNPFDYFKYRYYEKWLGGISGFFVESGYISTAELEAQTTAYLENLDAPLPQGGAPQIDERVIEYLRVGDSPKCDVAIEPKFQVGNVVTVRNPPPVAHCKLPGYLRTKQGVVEEVYEGAYSYYFPTGDGVGEPMPIYNVKFDVHEIWGDLTEPQTWIYVQIFEAYLEDPA
;
A
#
# COMPACT_ATOMS: atom_id res chain seq x y z
N MET A 1 -23.41 -22.17 0.52
CA MET A 1 -22.41 -21.55 1.42
C MET A 1 -22.20 -20.15 0.91
N LYS A 2 -22.59 -19.12 1.66
CA LYS A 2 -22.32 -17.71 1.25
C LYS A 2 -20.85 -17.44 1.45
N ILE A 3 -20.13 -17.06 0.40
CA ILE A 3 -18.69 -16.80 0.45
C ILE A 3 -18.45 -15.41 1.06
N GLN A 4 -17.28 -15.19 1.66
CA GLN A 4 -16.90 -13.94 2.32
C GLN A 4 -17.03 -12.68 1.44
N HIS A 5 -17.08 -12.83 0.11
CA HIS A 5 -17.27 -11.74 -0.84
C HIS A 5 -18.73 -11.27 -0.99
N TYR A 6 -19.68 -11.98 -0.41
CA TYR A 6 -21.09 -11.58 -0.34
C TYR A 6 -21.34 -10.63 0.85
N ILE A 7 -20.70 -9.50 0.84
CA ILE A 7 -20.82 -8.52 1.94
C ILE A 7 -22.27 -8.06 2.12
N GLY A 8 -23.03 -7.95 1.04
CA GLY A 8 -24.47 -7.62 1.08
C GLY A 8 -25.43 -8.80 1.26
N GLY A 9 -24.93 -10.04 1.36
CA GLY A 9 -25.79 -11.24 1.38
C GLY A 9 -25.86 -11.97 2.71
N ILE A 10 -25.29 -11.43 3.78
CA ILE A 10 -25.36 -12.03 5.12
C ILE A 10 -26.54 -11.38 5.85
N GLU A 11 -27.56 -12.18 6.13
CA GLU A 11 -28.71 -11.74 6.91
C GLU A 11 -28.30 -11.45 8.35
N ALA A 12 -28.95 -10.50 8.99
CA ALA A 12 -28.72 -10.09 10.38
C ALA A 12 -27.34 -9.50 10.68
N LEU A 13 -26.60 -9.03 9.68
CA LEU A 13 -25.48 -8.11 9.94
C LEU A 13 -26.05 -6.73 10.26
N GLU A 14 -25.53 -6.16 11.34
CA GLU A 14 -25.78 -4.75 11.64
C GLU A 14 -25.23 -3.86 10.52
N PRO A 15 -25.84 -2.70 10.26
CA PRO A 15 -25.32 -1.73 9.32
C PRO A 15 -23.86 -1.40 9.62
N SER A 16 -23.05 -1.19 8.57
CA SER A 16 -21.67 -0.77 8.73
C SER A 16 -21.59 0.51 9.56
N SER A 17 -20.73 0.52 10.56
CA SER A 17 -20.49 1.71 11.37
C SER A 17 -19.81 2.78 10.51
N PHE A 18 -20.37 3.98 10.49
CA PHE A 18 -19.75 5.16 9.86
C PHE A 18 -18.94 6.00 10.85
N GLU A 19 -18.48 5.40 11.95
CA GLU A 19 -17.64 6.10 12.89
C GLU A 19 -16.35 6.59 12.21
N LYS A 20 -16.13 7.90 12.23
CA LYS A 20 -14.96 8.57 11.64
C LYS A 20 -13.72 8.53 12.56
N ARG A 21 -13.56 7.48 13.33
CA ARG A 21 -12.41 7.30 14.20
C ARG A 21 -11.26 6.64 13.42
N VAL A 22 -10.17 7.37 13.21
CA VAL A 22 -8.96 6.87 12.53
C VAL A 22 -8.08 6.09 13.51
N PHE A 23 -7.93 6.58 14.73
CA PHE A 23 -7.10 5.99 15.76
C PHE A 23 -7.94 5.48 16.93
N VAL A 24 -7.72 4.24 17.32
CA VAL A 24 -8.41 3.60 18.47
C VAL A 24 -7.65 3.87 19.76
N GLN A 25 -6.32 3.89 19.70
CA GLN A 25 -5.42 4.08 20.84
C GLN A 25 -4.45 5.24 20.57
N PRO A 26 -4.01 5.99 21.61
CA PRO A 26 -3.10 7.12 21.44
C PRO A 26 -1.76 6.77 20.77
N TRP A 27 -1.24 5.56 20.98
CA TRP A 27 0.02 5.13 20.39
C TRP A 27 -0.06 4.96 18.86
N GLU A 28 -1.25 4.72 18.31
CA GLU A 28 -1.46 4.57 16.87
C GLU A 28 -1.12 5.86 16.10
N GLN A 29 -1.40 7.02 16.70
CA GLN A 29 -1.00 8.33 16.15
C GLN A 29 0.53 8.45 16.04
N ARG A 30 1.28 7.89 17.00
CA ARG A 30 2.74 7.90 16.95
C ARG A 30 3.28 7.05 15.81
N ILE A 31 2.71 5.85 15.59
CA ILE A 31 3.10 4.99 14.46
C ILE A 31 2.79 5.66 13.13
N PHE A 32 1.62 6.29 13.00
CA PHE A 32 1.30 7.11 11.83
C PHE A 32 2.31 8.25 11.65
N GLY A 33 2.62 8.99 12.70
CA GLY A 33 3.60 10.09 12.67
C GLY A 33 5.00 9.61 12.27
N ILE A 34 5.47 8.47 12.77
CA ILE A 34 6.75 7.86 12.38
C ILE A 34 6.74 7.54 10.87
N HIS A 35 5.68 6.90 10.37
CA HIS A 35 5.55 6.58 8.95
C HIS A 35 5.62 7.84 8.08
N VAL A 36 4.88 8.88 8.43
CA VAL A 36 4.87 10.15 7.69
C VAL A 36 6.23 10.84 7.74
N ALA A 37 6.90 10.82 8.90
CA ALA A 37 8.24 11.36 9.04
C ALA A 37 9.24 10.61 8.15
N MET A 38 9.19 9.29 8.12
CA MET A 38 10.03 8.47 7.23
C MET A 38 9.78 8.80 5.75
N MET A 39 8.53 9.01 5.34
CA MET A 39 8.21 9.44 3.97
C MET A 39 8.77 10.84 3.68
N GLY A 40 8.50 11.80 4.53
CA GLY A 40 8.94 13.19 4.35
C GLY A 40 10.47 13.36 4.39
N LEU A 41 11.17 12.43 5.05
CA LEU A 41 12.64 12.38 5.16
C LEU A 41 13.27 11.33 4.24
N SER A 42 12.48 10.73 3.34
CA SER A 42 12.93 9.67 2.45
C SER A 42 14.11 10.12 1.59
N ASN A 43 15.18 9.32 1.60
CA ASN A 43 16.33 9.56 0.73
C ASN A 43 15.90 9.52 -0.74
N GLY A 44 16.39 10.43 -1.55
CA GLY A 44 15.98 10.60 -2.94
C GLY A 44 15.00 11.77 -3.16
N LEU A 45 14.39 12.31 -2.12
CA LEU A 45 13.67 13.58 -2.22
C LEU A 45 14.66 14.75 -2.22
N GLU A 46 14.59 15.60 -3.24
CA GLU A 46 15.47 16.77 -3.38
C GLU A 46 15.41 17.67 -2.13
N ALA A 47 14.21 17.83 -1.57
CA ALA A 47 13.97 18.64 -0.40
C ALA A 47 14.66 18.14 0.90
N VAL A 48 15.17 16.90 0.91
CA VAL A 48 15.81 16.29 2.11
C VAL A 48 17.32 16.53 2.13
N LYS A 49 17.93 16.92 1.03
CA LYS A 49 19.40 17.05 0.92
C LYS A 49 20.05 17.89 2.00
N ASN A 50 19.38 18.94 2.47
CA ASN A 50 19.88 19.87 3.46
C ASN A 50 19.22 19.72 4.85
N VAL A 51 18.41 18.66 5.06
CA VAL A 51 17.75 18.40 6.34
C VAL A 51 18.69 17.61 7.24
N PRO A 52 18.92 18.02 8.51
CA PRO A 52 19.84 17.35 9.42
C PRO A 52 19.22 16.08 10.01
N THR A 53 19.01 15.06 9.17
CA THR A 53 18.41 13.78 9.57
C THR A 53 19.42 12.64 9.59
N GLN A 54 19.26 11.70 10.55
CA GLN A 54 19.97 10.42 10.58
C GLN A 54 19.30 9.37 9.69
N PHE A 55 18.07 9.61 9.25
CA PHE A 55 17.37 8.73 8.33
C PHE A 55 17.95 8.86 6.93
N LYS A 56 18.51 7.77 6.39
CA LYS A 56 19.24 7.75 5.11
C LYS A 56 18.61 6.76 4.11
N SER A 57 17.49 6.14 4.47
CA SER A 57 16.83 5.16 3.62
C SER A 57 15.77 5.82 2.72
N PHE A 58 15.48 5.13 1.62
CA PHE A 58 14.30 5.38 0.83
C PHE A 58 13.10 4.69 1.48
N TRP A 59 12.01 5.43 1.68
CA TRP A 59 10.80 4.90 2.30
C TRP A 59 9.55 5.47 1.67
N THR A 60 8.58 4.61 1.40
CA THR A 60 7.31 4.96 0.77
C THR A 60 6.16 4.13 1.35
N TRP A 61 4.95 4.40 0.94
CA TRP A 61 3.77 3.57 1.22
C TRP A 61 3.97 2.10 0.81
N GLY A 62 4.71 1.87 -0.28
CA GLY A 62 5.03 0.53 -0.74
C GLY A 62 5.90 -0.24 0.25
N HIS A 63 6.89 0.40 0.85
CA HIS A 63 7.75 -0.20 1.87
C HIS A 63 6.95 -0.57 3.13
N LEU A 64 6.07 0.33 3.60
CA LEU A 64 5.18 0.05 4.71
C LEU A 64 4.31 -1.18 4.43
N ARG A 65 3.72 -1.23 3.25
CA ARG A 65 2.87 -2.35 2.82
C ARG A 65 3.66 -3.66 2.79
N LYS A 66 4.82 -3.66 2.16
CA LYS A 66 5.72 -4.83 2.09
C LYS A 66 6.14 -5.29 3.50
N GLY A 67 6.51 -4.37 4.39
CA GLY A 67 6.85 -4.69 5.77
C GLY A 67 5.70 -5.35 6.52
N ALA A 68 4.48 -4.83 6.38
CA ALA A 68 3.30 -5.43 6.99
C ALA A 68 2.97 -6.82 6.40
N GLU A 69 3.10 -7.00 5.09
CA GLU A 69 2.86 -8.28 4.41
C GLU A 69 3.96 -9.33 4.71
N GLY A 70 5.16 -8.88 5.09
CA GLY A 70 6.26 -9.74 5.52
C GLY A 70 6.11 -10.32 6.93
N LEU A 71 5.12 -9.90 7.71
CA LEU A 71 4.82 -10.47 9.01
C LEU A 71 4.42 -11.95 8.90
N ASN A 72 4.65 -12.71 9.98
CA ASN A 72 4.14 -14.07 10.05
C ASN A 72 2.63 -14.08 9.75
N PRO A 73 2.11 -14.99 8.89
CA PRO A 73 0.71 -15.00 8.49
C PRO A 73 -0.28 -15.06 9.67
N PHE A 74 0.04 -15.78 10.73
CA PHE A 74 -0.83 -15.85 11.91
C PHE A 74 -0.89 -14.51 12.65
N ASP A 75 0.23 -13.82 12.76
CA ASP A 75 0.30 -12.49 13.34
C ASP A 75 -0.38 -11.47 12.44
N TYR A 76 -0.21 -11.58 11.12
CA TYR A 76 -0.88 -10.70 10.16
C TYR A 76 -2.41 -10.75 10.30
N PHE A 77 -3.00 -11.91 10.49
CA PHE A 77 -4.45 -12.05 10.70
C PHE A 77 -4.92 -11.65 12.09
N LYS A 78 -4.05 -11.77 13.10
CA LYS A 78 -4.35 -11.45 14.51
C LYS A 78 -4.23 -9.96 14.79
N TYR A 79 -3.22 -9.31 14.21
CA TYR A 79 -2.91 -7.92 14.50
C TYR A 79 -3.91 -6.95 13.91
N ARG A 80 -4.23 -5.89 14.67
CA ARG A 80 -4.99 -4.75 14.20
C ARG A 80 -4.17 -3.92 13.21
N TYR A 81 -4.80 -2.95 12.58
CA TYR A 81 -4.21 -2.19 11.48
C TYR A 81 -2.85 -1.56 11.83
N TYR A 82 -2.77 -0.77 12.90
CA TYR A 82 -1.53 -0.11 13.29
C TYR A 82 -0.51 -1.04 13.98
N GLU A 83 -0.93 -2.18 14.52
CA GLU A 83 -0.01 -3.22 15.01
C GLU A 83 0.80 -3.82 13.85
N LYS A 84 0.19 -3.98 12.68
CA LYS A 84 0.90 -4.40 11.46
C LYS A 84 1.91 -3.35 11.01
N TRP A 85 1.57 -2.07 11.11
CA TRP A 85 2.49 -0.99 10.81
C TRP A 85 3.67 -0.98 11.78
N LEU A 86 3.40 -1.11 13.07
CA LEU A 86 4.43 -1.20 14.10
C LEU A 86 5.41 -2.33 13.79
N GLY A 87 4.90 -3.54 13.51
CA GLY A 87 5.75 -4.68 13.17
C GLY A 87 6.59 -4.45 11.91
N GLY A 88 5.97 -3.95 10.84
CA GLY A 88 6.67 -3.67 9.58
C GLY A 88 7.73 -2.57 9.71
N ILE A 89 7.43 -1.48 10.42
CA ILE A 89 8.38 -0.37 10.66
C ILE A 89 9.53 -0.84 11.56
N SER A 90 9.24 -1.57 12.65
CA SER A 90 10.28 -2.10 13.55
C SER A 90 11.22 -3.04 12.82
N GLY A 91 10.66 -3.96 12.01
CA GLY A 91 11.45 -4.85 11.16
C GLY A 91 12.35 -4.09 10.21
N PHE A 92 11.83 -3.06 9.54
CA PHE A 92 12.62 -2.22 8.65
C PHE A 92 13.80 -1.53 9.35
N PHE A 93 13.60 -0.98 10.55
CA PHE A 93 14.68 -0.33 11.29
C PHE A 93 15.78 -1.30 11.71
N VAL A 94 15.42 -2.54 12.06
CA VAL A 94 16.38 -3.61 12.37
C VAL A 94 17.12 -4.06 11.10
N GLU A 95 16.39 -4.39 10.03
CA GLU A 95 16.99 -4.85 8.76
C GLU A 95 17.89 -3.81 8.11
N SER A 96 17.57 -2.52 8.25
CA SER A 96 18.35 -1.40 7.74
C SER A 96 19.50 -0.99 8.66
N GLY A 97 19.68 -1.64 9.81
CA GLY A 97 20.77 -1.41 10.73
C GLY A 97 20.71 -0.11 11.54
N TYR A 98 19.54 0.52 11.63
CA TYR A 98 19.34 1.69 12.49
C TYR A 98 19.33 1.32 13.97
N ILE A 99 18.79 0.15 14.28
CA ILE A 99 18.78 -0.45 15.62
C ILE A 99 19.08 -1.95 15.50
N SER A 100 19.65 -2.54 16.53
CA SER A 100 19.79 -3.99 16.62
C SER A 100 18.55 -4.63 17.27
N THR A 101 18.34 -5.91 17.03
CA THR A 101 17.28 -6.69 17.71
C THR A 101 17.43 -6.60 19.23
N ALA A 102 18.66 -6.70 19.74
CA ALA A 102 18.94 -6.64 21.18
C ALA A 102 18.58 -5.26 21.78
N GLU A 103 18.86 -4.16 21.06
CA GLU A 103 18.45 -2.82 21.50
C GLU A 103 16.92 -2.69 21.51
N LEU A 104 16.24 -3.18 20.46
CA LEU A 104 14.77 -3.15 20.40
C LEU A 104 14.16 -3.92 21.57
N GLU A 105 14.64 -5.12 21.85
CA GLU A 105 14.18 -5.98 22.96
C GLU A 105 14.45 -5.32 24.32
N ALA A 106 15.65 -4.80 24.54
CA ALA A 106 16.02 -4.15 25.78
C ALA A 106 15.16 -2.91 26.07
N GLN A 107 14.97 -2.04 25.07
CA GLN A 107 14.13 -0.86 25.22
C GLN A 107 12.65 -1.23 25.42
N THR A 108 12.17 -2.24 24.70
CA THR A 108 10.80 -2.74 24.87
C THR A 108 10.58 -3.23 26.30
N THR A 109 11.49 -4.02 26.84
CA THR A 109 11.44 -4.51 28.23
C THR A 109 11.45 -3.34 29.22
N ALA A 110 12.37 -2.39 29.06
CA ALA A 110 12.47 -1.25 29.95
C ALA A 110 11.19 -0.39 29.99
N TYR A 111 10.55 -0.17 28.83
CA TYR A 111 9.28 0.57 28.79
C TYR A 111 8.09 -0.27 29.30
N LEU A 112 8.10 -1.58 29.16
CA LEU A 112 7.07 -2.45 29.78
C LEU A 112 7.17 -2.47 31.31
N GLU A 113 8.38 -2.39 31.86
CA GLU A 113 8.61 -2.30 33.31
C GLU A 113 8.27 -0.92 33.89
N ASN A 114 8.37 0.14 33.07
CA ASN A 114 8.01 1.50 33.47
C ASN A 114 7.28 2.22 32.32
N LEU A 115 5.97 2.08 32.27
CA LEU A 115 5.12 2.68 31.23
C LEU A 115 5.12 4.22 31.22
N ASP A 116 5.50 4.84 32.34
CA ASP A 116 5.58 6.29 32.49
C ASP A 116 7.00 6.84 32.22
N ALA A 117 7.94 5.97 31.79
CA ALA A 117 9.28 6.41 31.44
C ALA A 117 9.24 7.50 30.36
N PRO A 118 10.03 8.58 30.51
CA PRO A 118 10.06 9.65 29.53
C PRO A 118 10.58 9.14 28.18
N LEU A 119 9.91 9.54 27.09
CA LEU A 119 10.42 9.27 25.76
C LEU A 119 11.68 10.06 25.47
N PRO A 120 12.61 9.54 24.65
CA PRO A 120 13.78 10.27 24.22
C PRO A 120 13.41 11.64 23.65
N GLN A 121 14.14 12.66 24.04
CA GLN A 121 14.01 14.01 23.51
C GLN A 121 15.03 14.19 22.38
N GLY A 122 14.62 14.89 21.32
CA GLY A 122 15.50 15.16 20.19
C GLY A 122 14.72 15.72 19.03
N GLY A 123 15.43 15.96 17.92
CA GLY A 123 14.85 16.55 16.73
C GLY A 123 15.51 17.90 16.37
N ALA A 124 15.09 18.46 15.26
CA ALA A 124 15.49 19.78 14.82
C ALA A 124 14.30 20.44 14.11
N PRO A 125 14.12 21.77 14.24
CA PRO A 125 13.00 22.47 13.58
C PRO A 125 12.92 22.22 12.08
N GLN A 126 14.04 22.06 11.39
CA GLN A 126 14.09 21.78 9.95
C GLN A 126 13.50 20.39 9.61
N ILE A 127 13.58 19.41 10.53
CA ILE A 127 12.94 18.11 10.37
C ILE A 127 11.42 18.28 10.45
N ASP A 128 10.94 19.00 11.47
CA ASP A 128 9.52 19.25 11.65
C ASP A 128 8.93 20.04 10.48
N GLU A 129 9.58 21.10 10.05
CA GLU A 129 9.18 21.90 8.89
C GLU A 129 9.08 21.04 7.63
N ARG A 130 10.06 20.17 7.38
CA ARG A 130 10.06 19.27 6.23
C ARG A 130 8.90 18.26 6.27
N VAL A 131 8.64 17.66 7.43
CA VAL A 131 7.56 16.70 7.60
C VAL A 131 6.19 17.38 7.43
N ILE A 132 6.02 18.57 7.99
CA ILE A 132 4.78 19.36 7.83
C ILE A 132 4.59 19.74 6.36
N GLU A 133 5.63 20.16 5.66
CA GLU A 133 5.54 20.48 4.23
C GLU A 133 5.16 19.25 3.41
N TYR A 134 5.75 18.09 3.70
CA TYR A 134 5.38 16.84 3.05
C TYR A 134 3.89 16.49 3.26
N LEU A 135 3.36 16.69 4.47
CA LEU A 135 1.94 16.48 4.76
C LEU A 135 1.02 17.42 3.99
N ARG A 136 1.47 18.63 3.69
CA ARG A 136 0.68 19.61 2.92
C ARG A 136 0.68 19.34 1.42
N VAL A 137 1.84 18.99 0.88
CA VAL A 137 2.02 18.75 -0.55
C VAL A 137 1.60 17.34 -0.94
N GLY A 138 1.90 16.35 -0.10
CA GLY A 138 1.71 14.94 -0.40
C GLY A 138 2.68 14.42 -1.46
N ASP A 139 2.34 13.29 -2.02
CA ASP A 139 2.97 12.68 -3.18
C ASP A 139 1.90 12.15 -4.14
N SER A 140 2.28 11.94 -5.40
CA SER A 140 1.38 11.45 -6.43
C SER A 140 2.06 10.31 -7.19
N PRO A 141 1.33 9.22 -7.51
CA PRO A 141 1.83 8.20 -8.42
C PRO A 141 1.84 8.67 -9.88
N LYS A 142 1.17 9.78 -10.21
CA LYS A 142 1.18 10.34 -11.56
C LYS A 142 2.55 10.97 -11.84
N CYS A 143 3.13 10.54 -12.96
CA CYS A 143 4.44 11.00 -13.44
C CYS A 143 4.27 11.99 -14.59
N ASP A 144 5.13 13.00 -14.64
CA ASP A 144 5.16 13.97 -15.73
C ASP A 144 5.96 13.41 -16.93
N VAL A 145 5.46 12.27 -17.44
CA VAL A 145 6.04 11.56 -18.59
C VAL A 145 4.90 11.21 -19.54
N ALA A 146 5.04 11.57 -20.82
CA ALA A 146 4.10 11.16 -21.85
C ALA A 146 4.43 9.75 -22.34
N ILE A 147 3.50 8.82 -22.16
CA ILE A 147 3.59 7.44 -22.65
C ILE A 147 2.30 7.13 -23.40
N GLU A 148 2.43 6.68 -24.65
CA GLU A 148 1.29 6.26 -25.44
C GLU A 148 0.69 4.97 -24.91
N PRO A 149 -0.61 4.94 -24.56
CA PRO A 149 -1.28 3.75 -24.11
C PRO A 149 -1.35 2.68 -25.21
N LYS A 150 -1.06 1.44 -24.85
CA LYS A 150 -1.18 0.29 -25.76
C LYS A 150 -2.63 -0.02 -26.13
N PHE A 151 -3.55 0.18 -25.21
CA PHE A 151 -4.97 -0.13 -25.38
C PHE A 151 -5.83 1.13 -25.41
N GLN A 152 -6.99 1.03 -26.08
CA GLN A 152 -7.97 2.11 -26.19
C GLN A 152 -9.29 1.68 -25.56
N VAL A 153 -10.16 2.65 -25.26
CA VAL A 153 -11.53 2.40 -24.79
C VAL A 153 -12.26 1.48 -25.77
N GLY A 154 -12.91 0.46 -25.25
CA GLY A 154 -13.60 -0.57 -26.02
C GLY A 154 -12.74 -1.78 -26.40
N ASN A 155 -11.40 -1.74 -26.22
CA ASN A 155 -10.59 -2.92 -26.47
C ASN A 155 -10.90 -4.02 -25.44
N VAL A 156 -10.99 -5.25 -25.93
CA VAL A 156 -10.97 -6.44 -25.08
C VAL A 156 -9.52 -6.72 -24.70
N VAL A 157 -9.27 -6.97 -23.44
CA VAL A 157 -7.95 -7.28 -22.90
C VAL A 157 -8.00 -8.52 -22.03
N THR A 158 -6.90 -9.26 -21.99
CA THR A 158 -6.72 -10.38 -21.07
C THR A 158 -5.78 -9.95 -19.95
N VAL A 159 -6.14 -10.29 -18.71
CA VAL A 159 -5.26 -10.07 -17.56
C VAL A 159 -4.19 -11.14 -17.53
N ARG A 160 -2.92 -10.73 -17.56
CA ARG A 160 -1.77 -11.64 -17.51
C ARG A 160 -1.74 -12.45 -16.20
N ASN A 161 -1.02 -13.55 -16.25
CA ASN A 161 -0.76 -14.39 -15.07
C ASN A 161 0.75 -14.41 -14.73
N PRO A 162 1.31 -13.28 -14.26
CA PRO A 162 2.73 -13.23 -13.93
C PRO A 162 3.07 -14.19 -12.77
N PRO A 163 4.34 -14.64 -12.68
CA PRO A 163 4.81 -15.45 -11.56
C PRO A 163 4.53 -14.77 -10.21
N PRO A 164 4.40 -15.54 -9.12
CA PRO A 164 4.28 -14.97 -7.78
C PRO A 164 5.50 -14.10 -7.43
N VAL A 165 5.25 -12.94 -6.85
CA VAL A 165 6.25 -12.00 -6.33
C VAL A 165 5.90 -11.62 -4.89
N ALA A 166 6.86 -11.06 -4.16
CA ALA A 166 6.67 -10.69 -2.76
C ALA A 166 5.54 -9.67 -2.53
N HIS A 167 5.32 -8.79 -3.51
CA HIS A 167 4.20 -7.86 -3.52
C HIS A 167 3.71 -7.70 -4.97
N CYS A 168 2.39 -7.74 -5.15
CA CYS A 168 1.74 -7.63 -6.44
C CYS A 168 0.56 -6.66 -6.36
N LYS A 169 0.38 -5.84 -7.38
CA LYS A 169 -0.76 -4.91 -7.50
C LYS A 169 -1.94 -5.52 -8.27
N LEU A 170 -1.85 -6.80 -8.63
CA LEU A 170 -2.87 -7.51 -9.38
C LEU A 170 -3.69 -8.40 -8.47
N PRO A 171 -5.02 -8.20 -8.36
CA PRO A 171 -5.91 -9.13 -7.67
C PRO A 171 -5.86 -10.53 -8.27
N GLY A 172 -5.71 -11.56 -7.43
CA GLY A 172 -5.53 -12.94 -7.88
C GLY A 172 -6.71 -13.48 -8.71
N TYR A 173 -7.93 -13.05 -8.38
CA TYR A 173 -9.16 -13.49 -9.07
C TYR A 173 -9.32 -12.95 -10.50
N LEU A 174 -8.54 -11.93 -10.89
CA LEU A 174 -8.55 -11.37 -12.24
C LEU A 174 -7.59 -12.07 -13.20
N ARG A 175 -6.64 -12.85 -12.69
CA ARG A 175 -5.62 -13.52 -13.52
C ARG A 175 -6.29 -14.38 -14.59
N THR A 176 -5.83 -14.26 -15.83
CA THR A 176 -6.36 -14.93 -17.04
C THR A 176 -7.77 -14.53 -17.45
N LYS A 177 -8.39 -13.59 -16.77
CA LYS A 177 -9.74 -13.13 -17.08
C LYS A 177 -9.75 -12.08 -18.18
N GLN A 178 -10.81 -12.05 -18.98
CA GLN A 178 -11.03 -11.05 -20.00
C GLN A 178 -11.93 -9.93 -19.49
N GLY A 179 -11.61 -8.71 -19.91
CA GLY A 179 -12.39 -7.53 -19.61
C GLY A 179 -12.34 -6.53 -20.76
N VAL A 180 -13.11 -5.48 -20.65
CA VAL A 180 -13.17 -4.40 -21.64
C VAL A 180 -12.60 -3.12 -21.02
N VAL A 181 -11.72 -2.45 -21.74
CA VAL A 181 -11.21 -1.13 -21.33
C VAL A 181 -12.36 -0.12 -21.38
N GLU A 182 -12.76 0.40 -20.24
CA GLU A 182 -13.81 1.41 -20.10
C GLU A 182 -13.24 2.83 -20.12
N GLU A 183 -12.03 3.00 -19.57
CA GLU A 183 -11.35 4.29 -19.49
C GLU A 183 -9.84 4.09 -19.55
N VAL A 184 -9.15 5.02 -20.18
CA VAL A 184 -7.69 5.16 -20.15
C VAL A 184 -7.37 6.41 -19.36
N TYR A 185 -6.63 6.28 -18.27
CA TYR A 185 -6.26 7.43 -17.45
C TYR A 185 -5.19 8.27 -18.15
N GLU A 186 -5.39 9.58 -18.15
CA GLU A 186 -4.46 10.53 -18.78
C GLU A 186 -3.11 10.53 -18.05
N GLY A 187 -2.02 10.34 -18.81
CA GLY A 187 -0.63 10.35 -18.34
C GLY A 187 -0.11 8.97 -17.96
N ALA A 188 1.03 8.97 -17.31
CA ALA A 188 1.68 7.76 -16.82
C ALA A 188 1.72 7.72 -15.29
N TYR A 189 1.75 6.52 -14.76
CA TYR A 189 1.74 6.29 -13.32
C TYR A 189 2.81 5.28 -12.94
N SER A 190 3.49 5.51 -11.84
CA SER A 190 4.38 4.52 -11.24
C SER A 190 3.89 4.12 -9.86
N TYR A 191 4.14 2.87 -9.50
CA TYR A 191 4.01 2.47 -8.13
C TYR A 191 5.24 2.93 -7.34
N TYR A 192 5.10 3.14 -6.04
CA TYR A 192 6.14 3.76 -5.19
C TYR A 192 7.46 2.98 -5.12
N PHE A 193 7.48 1.73 -5.55
CA PHE A 193 8.68 0.94 -5.78
C PHE A 193 8.41 -0.21 -6.76
N PRO A 194 9.43 -0.77 -7.44
CA PRO A 194 9.27 -1.91 -8.32
C PRO A 194 8.72 -3.13 -7.59
N THR A 195 7.68 -3.77 -8.14
CA THR A 195 7.05 -4.96 -7.55
C THR A 195 7.68 -6.27 -8.04
N GLY A 196 8.50 -6.22 -9.10
CA GLY A 196 9.16 -7.40 -9.69
C GLY A 196 8.33 -8.14 -10.74
N ASP A 197 7.09 -7.71 -10.96
CA ASP A 197 6.15 -8.27 -11.95
C ASP A 197 5.90 -7.34 -13.15
N GLY A 198 6.75 -6.34 -13.32
CA GLY A 198 6.70 -5.36 -14.40
C GLY A 198 6.11 -4.02 -14.01
N VAL A 199 5.64 -3.85 -12.77
CA VAL A 199 5.15 -2.58 -12.24
C VAL A 199 6.23 -1.87 -11.44
N GLY A 200 6.36 -0.56 -11.62
CA GLY A 200 7.34 0.30 -10.95
C GLY A 200 7.79 1.46 -11.83
N GLU A 201 8.13 1.20 -13.07
CA GLU A 201 8.37 2.24 -14.06
C GLU A 201 7.05 2.93 -14.45
N PRO A 202 7.09 4.22 -14.87
CA PRO A 202 5.90 4.91 -15.33
C PRO A 202 5.23 4.18 -16.50
N MET A 203 3.92 3.97 -16.40
CA MET A 203 3.13 3.33 -17.46
C MET A 203 1.66 3.77 -17.38
N PRO A 204 0.85 3.58 -18.44
CA PRO A 204 -0.57 3.81 -18.41
C PRO A 204 -1.31 2.93 -17.40
N ILE A 205 -2.43 3.47 -16.90
CA ILE A 205 -3.42 2.73 -16.09
C ILE A 205 -4.74 2.75 -16.84
N TYR A 206 -5.45 1.66 -16.76
CA TYR A 206 -6.76 1.48 -17.38
C TYR A 206 -7.81 1.17 -16.32
N ASN A 207 -9.00 1.69 -16.48
CA ASN A 207 -10.19 1.17 -15.80
C ASN A 207 -10.79 0.08 -16.68
N VAL A 208 -10.69 -1.16 -16.24
CA VAL A 208 -11.15 -2.35 -16.98
C VAL A 208 -12.42 -2.87 -16.33
N LYS A 209 -13.44 -3.07 -17.16
CA LYS A 209 -14.75 -3.60 -16.79
C LYS A 209 -14.78 -5.10 -17.01
N PHE A 210 -15.14 -5.85 -16.00
CA PHE A 210 -15.29 -7.31 -16.05
C PHE A 210 -16.73 -7.71 -15.75
N ASP A 211 -17.22 -8.67 -16.52
CA ASP A 211 -18.43 -9.38 -16.14
C ASP A 211 -18.12 -10.30 -14.95
N VAL A 212 -18.90 -10.19 -13.88
CA VAL A 212 -18.69 -11.06 -12.71
C VAL A 212 -18.90 -12.52 -13.03
N HIS A 213 -19.71 -12.83 -14.04
CA HIS A 213 -19.88 -14.20 -14.54
C HIS A 213 -18.59 -14.77 -15.15
N GLU A 214 -17.82 -13.96 -15.88
CA GLU A 214 -16.47 -14.34 -16.38
C GLU A 214 -15.51 -14.71 -15.24
N ILE A 215 -15.63 -14.05 -14.08
CA ILE A 215 -14.74 -14.26 -12.95
C ILE A 215 -15.17 -15.45 -12.09
N TRP A 216 -16.46 -15.55 -11.76
CA TRP A 216 -17.00 -16.49 -10.77
C TRP A 216 -18.06 -17.47 -11.31
N GLY A 217 -18.38 -17.41 -12.61
CA GLY A 217 -19.35 -18.30 -13.24
C GLY A 217 -20.78 -18.11 -12.73
N ASP A 218 -21.56 -19.16 -12.71
CA ASP A 218 -23.00 -19.16 -12.40
C ASP A 218 -23.34 -18.83 -10.92
N LEU A 219 -22.32 -18.59 -10.08
CA LEU A 219 -22.50 -18.21 -8.67
C LEU A 219 -22.81 -16.72 -8.49
N THR A 220 -22.95 -15.97 -9.57
CA THR A 220 -23.04 -14.51 -9.55
C THR A 220 -24.44 -14.01 -9.88
N GLU A 221 -24.72 -12.78 -9.46
CA GLU A 221 -25.91 -12.06 -9.88
C GLU A 221 -25.79 -11.66 -11.36
N PRO A 222 -26.83 -11.87 -12.18
CA PRO A 222 -26.79 -11.51 -13.59
C PRO A 222 -26.67 -10.00 -13.79
N GLN A 223 -25.98 -9.61 -14.87
CA GLN A 223 -25.77 -8.20 -15.26
C GLN A 223 -25.02 -7.36 -14.20
N THR A 224 -24.15 -7.99 -13.44
CA THR A 224 -23.27 -7.31 -12.49
C THR A 224 -21.89 -7.18 -13.08
N TRP A 225 -21.27 -6.02 -12.88
CA TRP A 225 -19.95 -5.66 -13.41
C TRP A 225 -19.03 -5.21 -12.28
N ILE A 226 -17.75 -5.54 -12.39
CA ILE A 226 -16.72 -4.91 -11.56
C ILE A 226 -15.81 -4.07 -12.44
N TYR A 227 -15.32 -2.98 -11.87
CA TYR A 227 -14.39 -2.05 -12.48
C TYR A 227 -13.11 -2.04 -11.67
N VAL A 228 -11.99 -2.26 -12.34
CA VAL A 228 -10.70 -2.38 -11.66
C VAL A 228 -9.66 -1.55 -12.39
N GLN A 229 -8.94 -0.72 -11.63
CA GLN A 229 -7.77 0.01 -12.13
C GLN A 229 -6.59 -0.95 -12.26
N ILE A 230 -6.08 -1.10 -13.48
CA ILE A 230 -5.03 -2.07 -13.80
C ILE A 230 -3.88 -1.37 -14.53
N PHE A 231 -2.67 -1.61 -14.09
CA PHE A 231 -1.45 -1.17 -14.78
C PHE A 231 -1.27 -1.90 -16.11
N GLU A 232 -0.74 -1.20 -17.12
CA GLU A 232 -0.53 -1.76 -18.47
C GLU A 232 0.30 -3.06 -18.44
N ALA A 233 1.28 -3.18 -17.57
CA ALA A 233 2.11 -4.37 -17.42
C ALA A 233 1.33 -5.66 -17.13
N TYR A 234 0.11 -5.55 -16.63
CA TYR A 234 -0.75 -6.70 -16.34
C TYR A 234 -1.73 -7.05 -17.45
N LEU A 235 -1.72 -6.32 -18.54
CA LEU A 235 -2.65 -6.52 -19.65
C LEU A 235 -1.93 -7.04 -20.90
N GLU A 236 -2.65 -7.86 -21.66
CA GLU A 236 -2.22 -8.36 -22.95
C GLU A 236 -3.40 -8.45 -23.93
N ASP A 237 -3.10 -8.57 -25.22
CA ASP A 237 -4.11 -8.81 -26.23
C ASP A 237 -4.82 -10.14 -25.96
N PRO A 238 -6.13 -10.26 -26.23
CA PRO A 238 -6.84 -11.52 -26.11
C PRO A 238 -6.22 -12.56 -27.05
N ALA A 239 -6.12 -13.80 -26.56
CA ALA A 239 -5.59 -14.92 -27.33
C ALA A 239 -6.55 -15.33 -28.46
#